data_ffdfe7292e92f1141ee4feb7a95ee276
#
_entry.id   ffdfe7292e92f1141ee4feb7a95ee276
#
_cell.length_a   1.000
_cell.length_b   1.000
_cell.length_c   1.000
_cell.angle_alpha   90.00
_cell.angle_beta   90.00
_cell.angle_gamma   90.00
#
_symmetry.space_group_name_H-M   'P 1'
#
loop_
_entity.id
_entity.type
_entity.pdbx_description
1 polymer ?
#
loop_
_entity_poly.entity_id
_entity_poly.type
_entity_poly.pdbx_seq_one_letter_code
_entity_poly.pdbx_strand_id
1 'polypeptide(L)'
;IKVFDIMKTIEKAVQSEINIKKSQFICSLFPTKSKKESKEIIQKLNQQYHDATHNCTAYITNDGEGYDDNGEPGGTAGKPMINALRKNDLHNVTAVVTRYFGGIKLGAGGLVRAYSKSVLEAIEASEIIEVEYYDVYNITFDYSDLKDIEREIRNSKLTIIQKDFSEKISYDLVSKNNRNIEEIFEKFHNKI
;
A
#
# COMPACT_ATOMS: atom_id res chain seq x y z
N ILE A 1 -0.36 3.10 23.52
CA ILE A 1 -1.03 1.95 22.86
C ILE A 1 -0.96 2.25 21.37
N LYS A 2 0.06 1.73 20.66
CA LYS A 2 0.01 1.69 19.18
C LYS A 2 -1.03 0.65 18.83
N VAL A 3 -2.15 1.09 18.30
CA VAL A 3 -3.12 0.21 17.65
C VAL A 3 -2.44 -0.32 16.41
N PHE A 4 -2.38 -1.64 16.23
CA PHE A 4 -2.00 -2.22 14.94
C PHE A 4 -3.05 -1.78 13.94
N ASP A 5 -2.67 -0.96 13.01
CA ASP A 5 -3.55 -0.62 11.90
C ASP A 5 -3.56 -1.82 10.95
N ILE A 6 -4.64 -2.60 11.02
CA ILE A 6 -4.95 -3.56 9.96
C ILE A 6 -5.27 -2.70 8.74
N MET A 7 -4.40 -2.75 7.75
CA MET A 7 -4.60 -2.03 6.51
C MET A 7 -5.15 -2.96 5.45
N LYS A 8 -6.15 -2.49 4.70
CA LYS A 8 -6.65 -3.18 3.52
C LYS A 8 -5.87 -2.75 2.29
N THR A 9 -5.47 -3.71 1.48
CA THR A 9 -4.86 -3.48 0.17
C THR A 9 -5.37 -4.51 -0.83
N ILE A 10 -4.92 -4.43 -2.07
CA ILE A 10 -5.21 -5.45 -3.08
C ILE A 10 -4.06 -6.44 -3.17
N GLU A 11 -4.35 -7.73 -3.38
CA GLU A 11 -3.34 -8.78 -3.47
C GLU A 11 -2.45 -8.64 -4.71
N LYS A 12 -3.07 -8.35 -5.86
CA LYS A 12 -2.40 -8.25 -7.17
C LYS A 12 -2.98 -7.14 -8.03
N ALA A 13 -2.25 -6.76 -9.05
CA ALA A 13 -2.72 -5.78 -10.01
C ALA A 13 -3.99 -6.26 -10.74
N VAL A 14 -4.93 -5.34 -10.94
CA VAL A 14 -6.19 -5.59 -11.66
C VAL A 14 -6.46 -4.46 -12.64
N GLN A 15 -7.16 -4.78 -13.70
CA GLN A 15 -7.63 -3.80 -14.69
C GLN A 15 -9.12 -4.01 -14.95
N SER A 16 -9.85 -2.90 -15.02
CA SER A 16 -11.27 -2.88 -15.40
C SER A 16 -11.51 -1.81 -16.45
N GLU A 17 -12.59 -1.95 -17.21
CA GLU A 17 -12.98 -1.01 -18.24
C GLU A 17 -14.46 -0.68 -18.12
N ILE A 18 -14.77 0.61 -18.27
CA ILE A 18 -16.15 1.08 -18.41
C ILE A 18 -16.29 2.04 -19.61
N ASN A 19 -17.44 2.04 -20.22
CA ASN A 19 -17.78 2.92 -21.32
C ASN A 19 -18.94 3.86 -20.94
N ILE A 20 -18.71 5.17 -21.03
CA ILE A 20 -19.71 6.20 -20.69
C ILE A 20 -19.77 7.24 -21.82
N LYS A 21 -20.92 7.38 -22.45
CA LYS A 21 -21.14 8.32 -23.58
C LYS A 21 -20.02 8.24 -24.62
N LYS A 22 -19.71 7.02 -25.07
CA LYS A 22 -18.63 6.71 -26.05
C LYS A 22 -17.21 6.97 -25.55
N SER A 23 -17.00 7.57 -24.37
CA SER A 23 -15.68 7.64 -23.76
C SER A 23 -15.38 6.31 -23.08
N GLN A 24 -14.17 5.79 -23.31
CA GLN A 24 -13.62 4.59 -22.66
C GLN A 24 -12.78 5.02 -21.46
N PHE A 25 -12.97 4.34 -20.33
CA PHE A 25 -12.20 4.52 -19.12
C PHE A 25 -11.61 3.17 -18.71
N ILE A 26 -10.30 3.07 -18.68
CA ILE A 26 -9.57 1.87 -18.27
C ILE A 26 -8.92 2.18 -16.93
N CYS A 27 -9.35 1.54 -15.86
CA CYS A 27 -8.73 1.66 -14.55
C CYS A 27 -7.74 0.53 -14.34
N SER A 28 -6.48 0.88 -14.12
CA SER A 28 -5.42 -0.03 -13.69
C SER A 28 -5.10 0.23 -12.23
N LEU A 29 -5.31 -0.77 -11.37
CA LEU A 29 -5.10 -0.70 -9.93
C LEU A 29 -3.93 -1.61 -9.55
N PHE A 30 -2.94 -1.10 -8.82
CA PHE A 30 -1.71 -1.81 -8.46
C PHE A 30 -1.45 -1.74 -6.96
N PRO A 31 -1.00 -2.83 -6.32
CA PRO A 31 -0.45 -2.75 -4.97
C PRO A 31 0.90 -2.01 -5.02
N THR A 32 1.08 -0.99 -4.16
CA THR A 32 2.29 -0.16 -4.11
C THR A 32 2.56 0.31 -2.69
N LYS A 33 3.78 0.13 -2.18
CA LYS A 33 4.12 0.45 -0.80
C LYS A 33 4.72 1.85 -0.62
N SER A 34 5.18 2.48 -1.70
CA SER A 34 5.87 3.78 -1.64
C SER A 34 5.48 4.69 -2.80
N LYS A 35 5.66 6.01 -2.59
CA LYS A 35 5.53 7.01 -3.67
C LYS A 35 6.45 6.73 -4.85
N LYS A 36 7.62 6.14 -4.60
CA LYS A 36 8.56 5.78 -5.65
C LYS A 36 7.97 4.70 -6.56
N GLU A 37 7.46 3.61 -5.99
CA GLU A 37 6.78 2.54 -6.73
C GLU A 37 5.58 3.08 -7.52
N SER A 38 4.78 3.95 -6.90
CA SER A 38 3.64 4.60 -7.56
C SER A 38 4.08 5.38 -8.79
N LYS A 39 5.13 6.19 -8.69
CA LYS A 39 5.67 6.97 -9.81
C LYS A 39 6.18 6.08 -10.94
N GLU A 40 6.87 5.00 -10.63
CA GLU A 40 7.37 4.04 -11.63
C GLU A 40 6.22 3.39 -12.41
N ILE A 41 5.15 2.99 -11.73
CA ILE A 41 3.95 2.44 -12.36
C ILE A 41 3.24 3.48 -13.21
N ILE A 42 3.04 4.70 -12.69
CA ILE A 42 2.43 5.81 -13.43
C ILE A 42 3.22 6.08 -14.72
N GLN A 43 4.54 6.16 -14.62
CA GLN A 43 5.40 6.39 -15.79
C GLN A 43 5.27 5.26 -16.82
N LYS A 44 5.25 4.00 -16.38
CA LYS A 44 5.07 2.84 -17.26
C LYS A 44 3.73 2.89 -18.00
N LEU A 45 2.64 3.21 -17.28
CA LEU A 45 1.31 3.31 -17.88
C LEU A 45 1.17 4.52 -18.81
N ASN A 46 1.79 5.65 -18.50
CA ASN A 46 1.85 6.80 -19.40
C ASN A 46 2.58 6.48 -20.71
N GLN A 47 3.60 5.64 -20.67
CA GLN A 47 4.27 5.16 -21.88
C GLN A 47 3.40 4.16 -22.66
N GLN A 48 2.75 3.24 -21.96
CA GLN A 48 1.87 2.24 -22.57
C GLN A 48 0.65 2.87 -23.25
N TYR A 49 0.03 3.84 -22.60
CA TYR A 49 -1.17 4.55 -23.07
C TYR A 49 -0.86 6.01 -23.49
N HIS A 50 0.27 6.19 -24.19
CA HIS A 50 0.74 7.51 -24.63
C HIS A 50 -0.21 8.21 -25.61
N ASP A 51 -1.08 7.46 -26.28
CA ASP A 51 -2.10 7.91 -27.20
C ASP A 51 -3.46 8.27 -26.54
N ALA A 52 -3.57 8.00 -25.23
CA ALA A 52 -4.78 8.33 -24.48
C ALA A 52 -5.02 9.84 -24.37
N THR A 53 -6.27 10.22 -24.20
CA THR A 53 -6.62 11.62 -23.97
C THR A 53 -6.10 12.10 -22.62
N HIS A 54 -6.25 11.27 -21.56
CA HIS A 54 -5.80 11.54 -20.20
C HIS A 54 -5.41 10.23 -19.49
N ASN A 55 -4.38 10.31 -18.66
CA ASN A 55 -3.97 9.25 -17.70
C ASN A 55 -4.02 9.85 -16.30
N CYS A 56 -5.21 9.93 -15.71
CA CYS A 56 -5.40 10.48 -14.36
C CYS A 56 -4.96 9.50 -13.30
N THR A 57 -4.40 10.01 -12.19
CA THR A 57 -3.78 9.15 -11.18
C THR A 57 -4.25 9.46 -9.77
N ALA A 58 -4.22 8.44 -8.90
CA ALA A 58 -4.35 8.58 -7.45
C ALA A 58 -3.60 7.46 -6.75
N TYR A 59 -2.95 7.76 -5.63
CA TYR A 59 -2.25 6.75 -4.83
C TYR A 59 -2.34 7.04 -3.34
N ILE A 60 -2.32 5.99 -2.54
CA ILE A 60 -2.20 6.01 -1.08
C ILE A 60 -1.14 4.98 -0.71
N THR A 61 -0.02 5.42 -0.11
CA THR A 61 1.14 4.59 0.22
C THR A 61 1.60 4.85 1.66
N ASN A 62 2.52 4.04 2.17
CA ASN A 62 3.08 4.21 3.52
C ASN A 62 3.74 5.59 3.74
N ASP A 63 4.33 6.18 2.70
CA ASP A 63 5.05 7.45 2.75
C ASP A 63 4.25 8.63 2.20
N GLY A 64 2.96 8.45 1.95
CA GLY A 64 1.98 9.49 1.66
C GLY A 64 1.07 9.20 0.48
N GLU A 65 0.28 10.18 0.14
CA GLU A 65 -0.77 10.09 -0.88
C GLU A 65 -0.68 11.23 -1.89
N GLY A 66 -1.31 11.07 -3.04
CA GLY A 66 -1.39 12.09 -4.06
C GLY A 66 -2.34 11.72 -5.20
N TYR A 67 -2.63 12.71 -6.03
CA TYR A 67 -3.45 12.54 -7.23
C TYR A 67 -3.10 13.59 -8.29
N ASP A 68 -3.47 13.30 -9.54
CA ASP A 68 -3.29 14.20 -10.69
C ASP A 68 -4.48 14.07 -11.66
N ASP A 69 -5.02 15.19 -12.09
CA ASP A 69 -6.09 15.26 -13.07
C ASP A 69 -5.61 15.11 -14.52
N ASN A 70 -4.30 15.18 -14.77
CA ASN A 70 -3.64 14.98 -16.08
C ASN A 70 -4.35 15.68 -17.25
N GLY A 71 -4.68 16.98 -17.07
CA GLY A 71 -5.33 17.80 -18.08
C GLY A 71 -6.87 17.72 -18.13
N GLU A 72 -7.51 16.90 -17.32
CA GLU A 72 -8.96 17.04 -17.07
C GLU A 72 -9.23 18.33 -16.27
N PRO A 73 -10.46 18.87 -16.29
CA PRO A 73 -10.79 20.02 -15.45
C PRO A 73 -10.48 19.78 -13.98
N GLY A 74 -9.90 20.76 -13.30
CA GLY A 74 -9.37 20.63 -11.95
C GLY A 74 -10.37 20.00 -10.95
N GLY A 75 -9.95 18.94 -10.26
CA GLY A 75 -10.72 18.21 -9.27
C GLY A 75 -11.79 17.27 -9.82
N THR A 76 -11.84 17.04 -11.14
CA THR A 76 -12.86 16.18 -11.75
C THR A 76 -12.43 14.74 -11.97
N ALA A 77 -11.14 14.43 -11.81
CA ALA A 77 -10.57 13.10 -12.04
C ALA A 77 -9.80 12.56 -10.82
N GLY A 78 -8.61 13.07 -10.56
CA GLY A 78 -7.74 12.54 -9.51
C GLY A 78 -8.35 12.63 -8.11
N LYS A 79 -9.00 13.74 -7.77
CA LYS A 79 -9.68 13.91 -6.49
C LYS A 79 -10.84 12.92 -6.28
N PRO A 80 -11.76 12.68 -7.23
CA PRO A 80 -12.73 11.58 -7.12
C PRO A 80 -12.12 10.20 -6.98
N MET A 81 -11.00 9.95 -7.68
CA MET A 81 -10.30 8.65 -7.62
C MET A 81 -9.73 8.39 -6.22
N ILE A 82 -8.97 9.34 -5.64
CA ILE A 82 -8.41 9.16 -4.30
C ILE A 82 -9.51 9.04 -3.23
N ASN A 83 -10.62 9.75 -3.39
CA ASN A 83 -11.76 9.63 -2.49
C ASN A 83 -12.43 8.25 -2.59
N ALA A 84 -12.44 7.62 -3.77
CA ALA A 84 -12.94 6.25 -3.92
C ALA A 84 -12.03 5.24 -3.19
N LEU A 85 -10.71 5.39 -3.28
CA LEU A 85 -9.75 4.57 -2.52
C LEU A 85 -9.94 4.72 -1.00
N ARG A 86 -10.01 5.96 -0.51
CA ARG A 86 -10.21 6.26 0.92
C ARG A 86 -11.52 5.72 1.48
N LYS A 87 -12.62 5.85 0.74
CA LYS A 87 -13.94 5.35 1.17
C LYS A 87 -14.00 3.83 1.27
N ASN A 88 -13.13 3.11 0.56
CA ASN A 88 -12.98 1.67 0.63
C ASN A 88 -11.87 1.24 1.58
N ASP A 89 -11.30 2.19 2.34
CA ASP A 89 -10.23 1.95 3.33
C ASP A 89 -9.01 1.25 2.71
N LEU A 90 -8.72 1.55 1.44
CA LEU A 90 -7.59 0.96 0.73
C LEU A 90 -6.32 1.79 0.93
N HIS A 91 -5.27 1.10 1.30
CA HIS A 91 -3.91 1.62 1.48
C HIS A 91 -2.92 0.83 0.62
N ASN A 92 -1.74 1.41 0.40
CA ASN A 92 -0.69 0.77 -0.40
C ASN A 92 -1.17 0.38 -1.80
N VAL A 93 -1.81 1.34 -2.47
CA VAL A 93 -2.46 1.16 -3.77
C VAL A 93 -2.24 2.38 -4.66
N THR A 94 -2.06 2.13 -5.96
CA THR A 94 -2.02 3.15 -7.02
C THR A 94 -3.09 2.84 -8.06
N ALA A 95 -3.92 3.83 -8.36
CA ALA A 95 -4.90 3.80 -9.43
C ALA A 95 -4.48 4.72 -10.57
N VAL A 96 -4.51 4.23 -11.80
CA VAL A 96 -4.38 5.02 -13.02
C VAL A 96 -5.62 4.79 -13.86
N VAL A 97 -6.35 5.87 -14.17
CA VAL A 97 -7.50 5.81 -15.08
C VAL A 97 -7.11 6.46 -16.40
N THR A 98 -6.98 5.62 -17.41
CA THR A 98 -6.73 5.99 -18.80
C THR A 98 -8.06 6.28 -19.49
N ARG A 99 -8.22 7.46 -20.04
CA ARG A 99 -9.43 7.87 -20.76
C ARG A 99 -9.15 8.12 -22.23
N TYR A 100 -9.99 7.52 -23.07
CA TYR A 100 -10.14 7.88 -24.49
C TYR A 100 -11.46 8.62 -24.69
N PHE A 101 -11.37 9.88 -25.14
CA PHE A 101 -12.57 10.70 -25.36
C PHE A 101 -13.39 10.21 -26.53
N GLY A 102 -14.68 10.00 -26.32
CA GLY A 102 -15.61 9.47 -27.33
C GLY A 102 -16.40 10.53 -28.11
N GLY A 103 -15.97 11.80 -28.10
CA GLY A 103 -16.64 12.89 -28.84
C GLY A 103 -17.83 13.55 -28.11
N ILE A 104 -18.31 12.96 -27.01
CA ILE A 104 -19.45 13.51 -26.23
C ILE A 104 -18.95 14.00 -24.87
N LYS A 105 -19.09 15.30 -24.58
CA LYS A 105 -18.70 15.88 -23.30
C LYS A 105 -19.57 15.36 -22.16
N LEU A 106 -18.94 14.93 -21.06
CA LEU A 106 -19.63 14.48 -19.85
C LEU A 106 -20.04 15.65 -18.93
N GLY A 107 -19.33 16.75 -19.00
CA GLY A 107 -19.38 17.84 -18.03
C GLY A 107 -18.69 17.49 -16.71
N ALA A 108 -18.42 18.48 -15.85
CA ALA A 108 -17.66 18.29 -14.61
C ALA A 108 -18.29 17.20 -13.70
N GLY A 109 -19.59 17.28 -13.42
CA GLY A 109 -20.28 16.28 -12.62
C GLY A 109 -20.32 14.89 -13.26
N GLY A 110 -20.32 14.80 -14.59
CA GLY A 110 -20.22 13.53 -15.32
C GLY A 110 -18.83 12.91 -15.20
N LEU A 111 -17.76 13.72 -15.28
CA LEU A 111 -16.38 13.29 -15.10
C LEU A 111 -16.16 12.75 -13.68
N VAL A 112 -16.56 13.51 -12.65
CA VAL A 112 -16.45 13.07 -11.25
C VAL A 112 -17.07 11.68 -11.05
N ARG A 113 -18.28 11.46 -11.56
CA ARG A 113 -18.94 10.16 -11.47
C ARG A 113 -18.24 9.07 -12.28
N ALA A 114 -17.74 9.38 -13.47
CA ALA A 114 -17.07 8.44 -14.35
C ALA A 114 -15.74 7.94 -13.72
N TYR A 115 -14.90 8.87 -13.23
CA TYR A 115 -13.63 8.51 -12.59
C TYR A 115 -13.82 7.74 -11.28
N SER A 116 -14.77 8.18 -10.42
CA SER A 116 -15.12 7.41 -9.22
C SER A 116 -15.61 6.00 -9.57
N LYS A 117 -16.52 5.88 -10.53
CA LYS A 117 -17.09 4.59 -10.94
C LYS A 117 -16.00 3.68 -11.51
N SER A 118 -15.08 4.20 -12.31
CA SER A 118 -13.99 3.43 -12.90
C SER A 118 -13.10 2.80 -11.83
N VAL A 119 -12.77 3.56 -10.77
CA VAL A 119 -11.99 3.03 -9.64
C VAL A 119 -12.78 2.00 -8.84
N LEU A 120 -14.08 2.24 -8.58
CA LEU A 120 -14.93 1.30 -7.84
C LEU A 120 -15.07 -0.04 -8.56
N GLU A 121 -15.26 -0.07 -9.88
CA GLU A 121 -15.30 -1.29 -10.69
C GLU A 121 -13.98 -2.08 -10.60
N ALA A 122 -12.82 -1.39 -10.58
CA ALA A 122 -11.53 -2.03 -10.40
C ALA A 122 -11.37 -2.61 -8.99
N ILE A 123 -11.86 -1.91 -7.96
CA ILE A 123 -11.87 -2.40 -6.57
C ILE A 123 -12.76 -3.65 -6.45
N GLU A 124 -13.96 -3.63 -7.05
CA GLU A 124 -14.87 -4.79 -7.06
C GLU A 124 -14.26 -6.02 -7.76
N ALA A 125 -13.47 -5.79 -8.81
CA ALA A 125 -12.77 -6.85 -9.54
C ALA A 125 -11.49 -7.35 -8.83
N SER A 126 -11.05 -6.68 -7.76
CA SER A 126 -9.82 -7.00 -7.03
C SER A 126 -10.08 -7.95 -5.86
N GLU A 127 -9.04 -8.69 -5.48
CA GLU A 127 -8.99 -9.42 -4.22
C GLU A 127 -8.41 -8.51 -3.14
N ILE A 128 -9.24 -8.13 -2.16
CA ILE A 128 -8.83 -7.29 -1.03
C ILE A 128 -8.28 -8.20 0.06
N ILE A 129 -7.07 -7.88 0.54
CA ILE A 129 -6.41 -8.56 1.65
C ILE A 129 -6.18 -7.59 2.81
N GLU A 130 -6.16 -8.13 4.02
CA GLU A 130 -5.76 -7.40 5.22
C GLU A 130 -4.28 -7.65 5.50
N VAL A 131 -3.52 -6.58 5.72
CA VAL A 131 -2.07 -6.61 5.98
C VAL A 131 -1.82 -6.02 7.35
N GLU A 132 -1.09 -6.75 8.16
CA GLU A 132 -0.62 -6.28 9.46
C GLU A 132 0.85 -5.88 9.35
N TYR A 133 1.21 -4.71 9.88
CA TYR A 133 2.59 -4.25 9.96
C TYR A 133 3.10 -4.39 11.39
N TYR A 134 4.29 -4.96 11.53
CA TYR A 134 4.96 -5.11 12.79
C TYR A 134 6.31 -4.40 12.75
N ASP A 135 6.67 -3.73 13.84
CA ASP A 135 8.05 -3.29 14.03
C ASP A 135 8.95 -4.51 14.18
N VAL A 136 10.04 -4.53 13.43
CA VAL A 136 11.08 -5.57 13.52
C VAL A 136 12.20 -5.03 14.41
N TYR A 137 12.54 -5.80 15.43
CA TYR A 137 13.62 -5.49 16.36
C TYR A 137 14.75 -6.48 16.17
N ASN A 138 15.95 -6.00 15.90
CA ASN A 138 17.16 -6.81 15.86
C ASN A 138 17.80 -6.84 17.23
N ILE A 139 18.06 -8.05 17.76
CA ILE A 139 18.86 -8.26 18.96
C ILE A 139 20.12 -9.06 18.61
N THR A 140 21.27 -8.66 19.15
CA THR A 140 22.53 -9.35 18.97
C THR A 140 23.12 -9.72 20.34
N PHE A 141 23.53 -10.98 20.52
CA PHE A 141 23.99 -11.49 21.82
C PHE A 141 25.03 -12.62 21.66
N ASP A 142 25.74 -12.94 22.75
CA ASP A 142 26.75 -13.98 22.75
C ASP A 142 26.15 -15.39 22.91
N TYR A 143 26.86 -16.43 22.43
CA TYR A 143 26.41 -17.81 22.50
C TYR A 143 26.12 -18.28 23.93
N SER A 144 26.80 -17.71 24.94
CA SER A 144 26.56 -18.00 26.35
C SER A 144 25.15 -17.68 26.81
N ASP A 145 24.51 -16.70 26.20
CA ASP A 145 23.19 -16.18 26.59
C ASP A 145 22.04 -16.83 25.81
N LEU A 146 22.34 -17.66 24.80
CA LEU A 146 21.37 -18.26 23.88
C LEU A 146 20.17 -18.91 24.62
N LYS A 147 20.41 -19.73 25.64
CA LYS A 147 19.33 -20.42 26.35
C LYS A 147 18.41 -19.45 27.10
N ASP A 148 18.99 -18.43 27.71
CA ASP A 148 18.24 -17.45 28.49
C ASP A 148 17.43 -16.51 27.57
N ILE A 149 18.02 -16.06 26.49
CA ILE A 149 17.36 -15.24 25.47
C ILE A 149 16.21 -16.03 24.82
N GLU A 150 16.42 -17.27 24.38
CA GLU A 150 15.35 -18.08 23.78
C GLU A 150 14.22 -18.39 24.77
N ARG A 151 14.54 -18.58 26.07
CA ARG A 151 13.53 -18.73 27.11
C ARG A 151 12.70 -17.45 27.25
N GLU A 152 13.34 -16.29 27.25
CA GLU A 152 12.65 -15.00 27.35
C GLU A 152 11.76 -14.73 26.15
N ILE A 153 12.24 -15.01 24.94
CA ILE A 153 11.45 -14.90 23.70
C ILE A 153 10.17 -15.74 23.81
N ARG A 154 10.28 -17.00 24.27
CA ARG A 154 9.09 -17.87 24.46
C ARG A 154 8.14 -17.33 25.52
N ASN A 155 8.66 -16.92 26.69
CA ASN A 155 7.85 -16.38 27.79
C ASN A 155 7.11 -15.11 27.41
N SER A 156 7.75 -14.27 26.62
CA SER A 156 7.21 -13.00 26.14
C SER A 156 6.35 -13.13 24.88
N LYS A 157 6.19 -14.35 24.34
CA LYS A 157 5.44 -14.65 23.11
C LYS A 157 5.89 -13.81 21.91
N LEU A 158 7.20 -13.57 21.81
CA LEU A 158 7.80 -12.93 20.64
C LEU A 158 7.95 -13.95 19.52
N THR A 159 7.88 -13.47 18.28
CA THR A 159 8.10 -14.30 17.09
C THR A 159 9.45 -13.98 16.49
N ILE A 160 10.29 -15.01 16.31
CA ILE A 160 11.55 -14.89 15.58
C ILE A 160 11.23 -15.04 14.10
N ILE A 161 11.62 -14.05 13.29
CA ILE A 161 11.42 -14.07 11.83
C ILE A 161 12.71 -14.39 11.08
N GLN A 162 13.87 -14.09 11.69
CA GLN A 162 15.18 -14.41 11.13
C GLN A 162 16.18 -14.74 12.25
N LYS A 163 17.13 -15.65 11.98
CA LYS A 163 18.25 -15.98 12.83
C LYS A 163 19.54 -15.94 12.02
N ASP A 164 20.57 -15.37 12.60
CA ASP A 164 21.94 -15.42 12.07
C ASP A 164 22.89 -15.91 13.18
N PHE A 165 23.82 -16.81 12.80
CA PHE A 165 24.80 -17.43 13.67
C PHE A 165 26.20 -17.20 13.08
N SER A 166 26.81 -16.06 13.45
CA SER A 166 28.16 -15.70 13.04
C SER A 166 29.09 -15.60 14.27
N GLU A 167 29.90 -14.56 14.40
CA GLU A 167 30.69 -14.32 15.62
C GLU A 167 29.79 -14.12 16.85
N LYS A 168 28.67 -13.48 16.67
CA LYS A 168 27.55 -13.36 17.62
C LYS A 168 26.28 -13.91 17.00
N ILE A 169 25.29 -14.16 17.81
CA ILE A 169 23.96 -14.55 17.36
C ILE A 169 23.12 -13.29 17.18
N SER A 170 22.44 -13.19 16.05
CA SER A 170 21.51 -12.08 15.76
C SER A 170 20.12 -12.64 15.43
N TYR A 171 19.10 -12.13 16.10
CA TYR A 171 17.70 -12.49 15.84
C TYR A 171 16.88 -11.26 15.48
N ASP A 172 16.08 -11.37 14.41
CA ASP A 172 15.02 -10.42 14.12
C ASP A 172 13.72 -10.90 14.76
N LEU A 173 13.15 -10.04 15.60
CA LEU A 173 11.98 -10.32 16.42
C LEU A 173 10.82 -9.40 16.06
N VAL A 174 9.60 -9.93 16.15
CA VAL A 174 8.37 -9.14 16.11
C VAL A 174 7.51 -9.41 17.35
N SER A 175 6.85 -8.36 17.85
CA SER A 175 5.90 -8.47 18.95
C SER A 175 4.48 -8.28 18.43
N LYS A 176 3.70 -9.36 18.38
CA LYS A 176 2.28 -9.30 17.98
C LYS A 176 1.35 -8.72 19.05
N ASN A 177 1.84 -8.49 20.25
CA ASN A 177 1.05 -8.07 21.41
C ASN A 177 1.42 -6.65 21.91
N ASN A 178 2.03 -5.80 21.10
CA ASN A 178 2.49 -4.45 21.49
C ASN A 178 3.37 -4.40 22.75
N ARG A 179 4.06 -5.48 23.09
CA ARG A 179 5.00 -5.44 24.19
C ARG A 179 6.24 -4.67 23.75
N ASN A 180 6.71 -3.82 24.65
CA ASN A 180 7.97 -3.13 24.44
C ASN A 180 9.12 -4.15 24.52
N ILE A 181 9.76 -4.44 23.38
CA ILE A 181 10.86 -5.40 23.28
C ILE A 181 12.07 -4.88 24.08
N GLU A 182 12.31 -3.57 24.13
CA GLU A 182 13.38 -2.98 24.91
C GLU A 182 13.22 -3.30 26.41
N GLU A 183 12.01 -3.14 26.97
CA GLU A 183 11.72 -3.50 28.38
C GLU A 183 11.91 -4.99 28.66
N ILE A 184 11.51 -5.86 27.70
CA ILE A 184 11.66 -7.31 27.84
C ILE A 184 13.14 -7.70 27.98
N PHE A 185 14.02 -7.02 27.23
CA PHE A 185 15.44 -7.32 27.18
C PHE A 185 16.31 -6.39 28.03
N GLU A 186 15.72 -5.45 28.77
CA GLU A 186 16.46 -4.50 29.63
C GLU A 186 17.44 -5.23 30.59
N LYS A 187 17.04 -6.37 31.14
CA LYS A 187 17.90 -7.21 32.00
C LYS A 187 19.12 -7.80 31.30
N PHE A 188 19.14 -7.78 29.97
CA PHE A 188 20.27 -8.23 29.14
C PHE A 188 21.08 -7.05 28.55
N HIS A 189 20.80 -5.81 28.99
CA HIS A 189 21.33 -4.58 28.39
C HIS A 189 22.88 -4.51 28.28
N ASN A 190 23.59 -5.27 29.14
CA ASN A 190 25.05 -5.40 29.04
C ASN A 190 25.49 -6.64 28.24
N LYS A 191 24.56 -7.35 27.61
CA LYS A 191 24.77 -8.63 26.90
C LYS A 191 24.19 -8.66 25.48
N ILE A 192 23.50 -7.58 25.08
CA ILE A 192 22.86 -7.41 23.78
C ILE A 192 23.49 -6.25 23.03
#